data_ff1ede494ce02c7daffbe1146e36aed0
#
_entry.id   ff1ede494ce02c7daffbe1146e36aed0
#
_cell.length_a   1.000
_cell.length_b   1.000
_cell.length_c   1.000
_cell.angle_alpha   90.00
_cell.angle_beta   90.00
_cell.angle_gamma   90.00
#
_symmetry.space_group_name_H-M   'P 1'
#
loop_
_entity.id
_entity.type
_entity.pdbx_description
1 polymer ?
#
loop_
_entity_poly.entity_id
_entity_poly.type
_entity_poly.pdbx_seq_one_letter_code
_entity_poly.pdbx_strand_id
1 'polypeptide(L)'
;MRDLKETHPILAQLGYHEMIGCFDSETDLDRLGRVMRQDRQRYSVITENGIVRAALTTGQRFDPRDKTAFPVVGDWVTLGSLEANNATTPITGRIPRRSKLSRRASGDNYLEQILVSNLDLIFVVSGLDQNFNLNRIQRFLTMAWSCGLPAILLLSKADIAEDADAKIKALEPILHGTKVYPVNMHDTETLTGPLKNLNPGQCAALIGSSGVGKSSMINQILGLDHMPTQAVRAFDDKGRHTTTHRELCILPNDSGLIIDTPGMREAQIWFEPAQFAERYQDLLVPAQYCRFSDCGHDEDPDCAVRETALKSKKTTDLWRQYSLLQAMAVTE
;
A
#
# COMPACT_ATOMS: atom_id res chain seq x y z
N MET A 1 20.27 20.88 9.93
CA MET A 1 20.05 19.49 9.50
C MET A 1 20.92 19.27 8.28
N ARG A 2 21.98 18.45 8.39
CA ARG A 2 22.77 18.04 7.21
C ARG A 2 21.81 17.34 6.26
N ASP A 3 21.97 17.59 4.99
CA ASP A 3 21.09 17.00 3.98
C ASP A 3 21.28 15.47 4.01
N LEU A 4 20.26 14.77 4.49
CA LEU A 4 20.24 13.30 4.58
C LEU A 4 20.46 12.65 3.20
N LYS A 5 20.11 13.34 2.12
CA LYS A 5 20.40 12.90 0.75
C LYS A 5 21.88 12.81 0.45
N GLU A 6 22.71 13.64 1.11
CA GLU A 6 24.18 13.60 0.92
C GLU A 6 24.83 12.49 1.75
N THR A 7 24.27 12.19 2.95
CA THR A 7 24.91 11.23 3.87
C THR A 7 24.32 9.81 3.74
N HIS A 8 23.03 9.70 3.43
CA HIS A 8 22.31 8.41 3.32
C HIS A 8 21.37 8.42 2.10
N PRO A 9 21.90 8.44 0.88
CA PRO A 9 21.13 8.57 -0.34
C PRO A 9 20.14 7.41 -0.56
N ILE A 10 20.51 6.18 -0.17
CA ILE A 10 19.61 5.02 -0.34
C ILE A 10 18.46 5.09 0.65
N LEU A 11 18.69 5.42 1.93
CA LEU A 11 17.61 5.60 2.90
C LEU A 11 16.67 6.75 2.48
N ALA A 12 17.20 7.82 1.88
CA ALA A 12 16.40 8.91 1.34
C ALA A 12 15.49 8.43 0.20
N GLN A 13 15.99 7.65 -0.74
CA GLN A 13 15.19 7.02 -1.81
C GLN A 13 14.13 6.06 -1.25
N LEU A 14 14.46 5.35 -0.17
CA LEU A 14 13.54 4.45 0.51
C LEU A 14 12.42 5.18 1.29
N GLY A 15 12.41 6.50 1.32
CA GLY A 15 11.35 7.28 1.98
C GLY A 15 11.57 7.52 3.46
N TYR A 16 12.82 7.57 3.92
CA TYR A 16 13.13 7.93 5.31
C TYR A 16 12.46 9.24 5.73
N HIS A 17 12.42 10.24 4.84
CA HIS A 17 11.81 11.55 5.12
C HIS A 17 10.32 11.48 5.45
N GLU A 18 9.61 10.52 4.85
CA GLU A 18 8.19 10.30 5.09
C GLU A 18 7.92 9.71 6.49
N MET A 19 8.97 9.24 7.16
CA MET A 19 8.92 8.56 8.45
C MET A 19 9.48 9.38 9.62
N ILE A 20 9.84 10.65 9.41
CA ILE A 20 10.56 11.48 10.43
C ILE A 20 9.85 11.50 11.79
N GLY A 21 8.53 11.49 11.84
CA GLY A 21 7.78 11.45 13.09
C GLY A 21 7.71 10.08 13.79
N CYS A 22 8.20 9.02 13.13
CA CYS A 22 8.17 7.65 13.65
C CYS A 22 9.51 7.19 14.23
N PHE A 23 10.59 7.92 13.98
CA PHE A 23 11.93 7.64 14.51
C PHE A 23 12.14 8.38 15.83
N ASP A 24 12.80 7.73 16.77
CA ASP A 24 13.33 8.41 17.95
C ASP A 24 14.70 9.06 17.65
N SER A 25 15.13 9.94 18.55
CA SER A 25 16.40 10.68 18.37
C SER A 25 17.65 9.79 18.47
N GLU A 26 17.51 8.57 18.95
CA GLU A 26 18.57 7.60 19.16
C GLU A 26 18.63 6.55 18.01
N THR A 27 17.76 6.67 16.99
CA THR A 27 17.76 5.73 15.86
C THR A 27 19.08 5.79 15.10
N ASP A 28 19.84 4.70 15.14
CA ASP A 28 21.11 4.53 14.42
C ASP A 28 20.83 4.24 12.94
N LEU A 29 21.11 5.22 12.07
CA LEU A 29 20.84 5.13 10.64
C LEU A 29 21.71 4.07 9.94
N ASP A 30 22.92 3.80 10.44
CA ASP A 30 23.78 2.76 9.88
C ASP A 30 23.22 1.35 10.10
N ARG A 31 22.31 1.22 11.06
CA ARG A 31 21.60 -0.02 11.39
C ARG A 31 20.14 -0.02 10.95
N LEU A 32 19.72 1.01 10.25
CA LEU A 32 18.34 1.13 9.75
C LEU A 32 18.22 0.47 8.37
N GLY A 33 17.10 -0.17 8.11
CA GLY A 33 16.78 -0.68 6.79
C GLY A 33 15.30 -0.85 6.57
N ARG A 34 14.90 -0.94 5.31
CA ARG A 34 13.51 -1.16 4.90
C ARG A 34 13.32 -2.57 4.34
N VAL A 35 12.31 -3.29 4.83
CA VAL A 35 12.03 -4.67 4.41
C VAL A 35 11.58 -4.65 2.94
N MET A 36 12.41 -5.24 2.08
CA MET A 36 12.14 -5.37 0.64
C MET A 36 11.31 -6.62 0.34
N ARG A 37 11.68 -7.75 0.93
CA ARG A 37 11.04 -9.05 0.68
C ARG A 37 10.96 -9.86 1.98
N GLN A 38 9.87 -10.61 2.12
CA GLN A 38 9.68 -11.55 3.21
C GLN A 38 9.46 -12.96 2.64
N ASP A 39 10.23 -13.92 3.14
CA ASP A 39 10.03 -15.34 2.88
C ASP A 39 9.97 -16.10 4.21
N ARG A 40 8.75 -16.35 4.68
CA ARG A 40 8.44 -16.90 6.01
C ARG A 40 9.05 -16.04 7.12
N GLN A 41 10.11 -16.52 7.80
CA GLN A 41 10.84 -15.82 8.87
C GLN A 41 12.16 -15.22 8.41
N ARG A 42 12.43 -15.21 7.11
CA ARG A 42 13.61 -14.60 6.50
C ARG A 42 13.23 -13.35 5.76
N TYR A 43 14.08 -12.34 5.84
CA TYR A 43 13.84 -11.03 5.26
C TYR A 43 15.02 -10.62 4.39
N SER A 44 14.74 -9.99 3.27
CA SER A 44 15.70 -9.15 2.56
C SER A 44 15.43 -7.71 2.96
N VAL A 45 16.43 -7.03 3.47
CA VAL A 45 16.33 -5.66 3.98
C VAL A 45 17.27 -4.77 3.20
N ILE A 46 16.79 -3.68 2.64
CA ILE A 46 17.62 -2.66 1.99
C ILE A 46 18.10 -1.71 3.07
N THR A 47 19.41 -1.52 3.14
CA THR A 47 20.12 -0.59 4.03
C THR A 47 20.90 0.42 3.21
N GLU A 48 21.52 1.42 3.84
CA GLU A 48 22.44 2.32 3.15
C GLU A 48 23.60 1.58 2.48
N ASN A 49 24.05 0.48 3.06
CA ASN A 49 25.18 -0.31 2.57
C ASN A 49 24.77 -1.46 1.62
N GLY A 50 23.52 -1.48 1.15
CA GLY A 50 23.01 -2.49 0.23
C GLY A 50 22.00 -3.44 0.87
N ILE A 51 21.74 -4.56 0.19
CA ILE A 51 20.74 -5.55 0.61
C ILE A 51 21.38 -6.59 1.53
N VAL A 52 20.79 -6.75 2.71
CA VAL A 52 21.22 -7.77 3.68
C VAL A 52 20.13 -8.81 3.90
N ARG A 53 20.57 -10.05 4.19
CA ARG A 53 19.65 -11.09 4.69
C ARG A 53 19.49 -10.91 6.18
N ALA A 54 18.23 -10.85 6.63
CA ALA A 54 17.91 -10.66 8.03
C ALA A 54 16.90 -11.70 8.53
N ALA A 55 16.91 -11.94 9.84
CA ALA A 55 15.94 -12.82 10.51
C ALA A 55 15.64 -12.30 11.91
N LEU A 56 14.49 -12.72 12.44
CA LEU A 56 14.17 -12.53 13.85
C LEU A 56 15.03 -13.48 14.68
N THR A 57 15.61 -12.97 15.76
CA THR A 57 16.39 -13.80 16.69
C THR A 57 15.48 -14.41 17.76
N THR A 58 15.82 -15.63 18.19
CA THR A 58 15.23 -16.26 19.36
C THR A 58 15.53 -15.40 20.60
N GLY A 59 14.51 -14.82 21.19
CA GLY A 59 14.67 -13.91 22.34
C GLY A 59 14.15 -12.49 22.10
N GLN A 60 13.83 -12.12 20.86
CA GLN A 60 13.11 -10.89 20.61
C GLN A 60 11.65 -10.99 21.10
N ARG A 61 11.18 -9.89 21.68
CA ARG A 61 9.84 -9.76 22.27
C ARG A 61 8.71 -9.66 21.24
N PHE A 62 8.76 -10.46 20.16
CA PHE A 62 7.61 -10.62 19.30
C PHE A 62 6.73 -11.73 19.89
N ASP A 63 5.56 -11.39 20.41
CA ASP A 63 4.60 -12.41 20.81
C ASP A 63 4.20 -13.22 19.56
N PRO A 64 4.48 -14.53 19.52
CA PRO A 64 4.11 -15.36 18.35
C PRO A 64 2.61 -15.38 18.08
N ARG A 65 1.79 -14.99 19.06
CA ARG A 65 0.33 -14.89 18.95
C ARG A 65 -0.09 -13.59 18.28
N ASP A 66 0.71 -12.53 18.41
CA ASP A 66 0.47 -11.25 17.73
C ASP A 66 1.16 -11.24 16.36
N LYS A 67 0.46 -11.71 15.35
CA LYS A 67 0.97 -11.69 13.95
C LYS A 67 1.21 -10.28 13.42
N THR A 68 0.62 -9.25 14.03
CA THR A 68 0.79 -7.86 13.60
C THR A 68 2.14 -7.28 14.05
N ALA A 69 2.78 -7.87 15.06
CA ALA A 69 4.09 -7.48 15.55
C ALA A 69 5.21 -7.81 14.55
N PHE A 70 5.04 -8.87 13.74
CA PHE A 70 6.07 -9.31 12.81
C PHE A 70 6.31 -8.29 11.68
N PRO A 71 7.58 -8.11 11.25
CA PRO A 71 7.86 -7.29 10.09
C PRO A 71 7.20 -7.81 8.83
N VAL A 72 6.72 -6.89 8.00
CA VAL A 72 6.17 -7.15 6.66
C VAL A 72 6.92 -6.30 5.64
N VAL A 73 6.71 -6.56 4.34
CA VAL A 73 7.29 -5.73 3.28
C VAL A 73 6.84 -4.27 3.44
N GLY A 74 7.80 -3.36 3.36
CA GLY A 74 7.61 -1.92 3.59
C GLY A 74 7.94 -1.45 5.02
N ASP A 75 8.06 -2.35 6.00
CA ASP A 75 8.45 -1.98 7.36
C ASP A 75 9.89 -1.47 7.43
N TRP A 76 10.11 -0.49 8.30
CA TRP A 76 11.43 -0.08 8.73
C TRP A 76 11.84 -0.89 9.95
N VAL A 77 13.07 -1.40 9.92
CA VAL A 77 13.63 -2.27 10.97
C VAL A 77 15.00 -1.81 11.38
N THR A 78 15.33 -2.01 12.65
CA THR A 78 16.69 -1.87 13.16
C THR A 78 17.38 -3.21 13.12
N LEU A 79 18.66 -3.20 12.75
CA LEU A 79 19.49 -4.38 12.58
C LEU A 79 20.57 -4.44 13.65
N GLY A 80 20.85 -5.63 14.14
CA GLY A 80 21.98 -5.88 15.02
C GLY A 80 23.29 -6.02 14.25
N SER A 81 24.38 -6.22 14.98
CA SER A 81 25.67 -6.51 14.37
C SER A 81 25.67 -7.89 13.71
N LEU A 82 26.28 -7.98 12.55
CA LEU A 82 26.54 -9.27 11.91
C LEU A 82 27.62 -10.00 12.72
N GLU A 83 27.27 -11.13 13.34
CA GLU A 83 28.26 -11.97 13.99
C GLU A 83 29.10 -12.68 12.93
N ALA A 84 30.41 -12.81 13.18
CA ALA A 84 31.37 -13.33 12.20
C ALA A 84 31.05 -14.74 11.65
N ASN A 85 30.23 -15.50 12.36
CA ASN A 85 29.80 -16.85 11.98
C ASN A 85 28.36 -16.93 11.45
N ASN A 86 27.60 -15.81 11.38
CA ASN A 86 26.23 -15.81 10.95
C ASN A 86 26.08 -15.17 9.56
N ALA A 87 25.50 -15.91 8.62
CA ALA A 87 25.15 -15.40 7.29
C ALA A 87 23.89 -14.51 7.29
N THR A 88 23.31 -14.20 8.45
CA THR A 88 22.03 -13.53 8.60
C THR A 88 22.09 -12.49 9.71
N THR A 89 21.75 -11.25 9.38
CA THR A 89 21.73 -10.12 10.32
C THR A 89 20.48 -10.21 11.22
N PRO A 90 20.59 -10.06 12.53
CA PRO A 90 19.43 -10.06 13.41
C PRO A 90 18.61 -8.78 13.24
N ILE A 91 17.30 -8.90 13.13
CA ILE A 91 16.38 -7.78 13.29
C ILE A 91 16.21 -7.52 14.78
N THR A 92 16.58 -6.35 15.28
CA THR A 92 16.52 -5.99 16.71
C THR A 92 15.29 -5.20 17.09
N GLY A 93 14.59 -4.60 16.11
CA GLY A 93 13.40 -3.85 16.34
C GLY A 93 12.66 -3.54 15.04
N ARG A 94 11.45 -3.03 15.20
CA ARG A 94 10.64 -2.50 14.11
C ARG A 94 10.16 -1.10 14.48
N ILE A 95 10.35 -0.17 13.56
CA ILE A 95 9.85 1.20 13.69
C ILE A 95 8.30 1.20 13.61
N PRO A 96 7.59 2.05 14.36
CA PRO A 96 6.14 2.20 14.24
C PRO A 96 5.72 2.44 12.80
N ARG A 97 4.65 1.78 12.37
CA ARG A 97 4.10 1.94 11.02
C ARG A 97 3.31 3.24 10.93
N ARG A 98 3.54 4.03 9.90
CA ARG A 98 2.73 5.20 9.57
C ARG A 98 1.39 4.80 8.94
N SER A 99 1.42 3.80 8.10
CA SER A 99 0.25 3.24 7.42
C SER A 99 0.42 1.75 7.17
N LYS A 100 -0.67 1.05 6.96
CA LYS A 100 -0.66 -0.39 6.64
C LYS A 100 -1.84 -0.76 5.76
N LEU A 101 -1.64 -1.70 4.86
CA LEU A 101 -2.70 -2.36 4.12
C LEU A 101 -2.93 -3.72 4.77
N SER A 102 -4.13 -3.92 5.27
CA SER A 102 -4.51 -5.11 6.01
C SER A 102 -5.74 -5.78 5.41
N ARG A 103 -5.89 -7.05 5.73
CA ARG A 103 -7.12 -7.81 5.47
C ARG A 103 -7.46 -8.68 6.68
N ARG A 104 -8.64 -9.24 6.71
CA ARG A 104 -8.97 -10.32 7.66
C ARG A 104 -8.14 -11.56 7.35
N ALA A 105 -7.68 -12.23 8.39
CA ALA A 105 -6.92 -13.48 8.22
C ALA A 105 -7.84 -14.60 7.71
N SER A 106 -7.34 -15.39 6.77
CA SER A 106 -8.08 -16.54 6.27
C SER A 106 -8.32 -17.57 7.40
N GLY A 107 -9.57 -17.91 7.63
CA GLY A 107 -9.97 -18.88 8.67
C GLY A 107 -10.20 -18.29 10.07
N ASP A 108 -9.94 -17.00 10.27
CA ASP A 108 -10.26 -16.31 11.51
C ASP A 108 -10.65 -14.86 11.21
N ASN A 109 -11.93 -14.55 11.33
CA ASN A 109 -12.49 -13.24 11.00
C ASN A 109 -12.11 -12.15 11.98
N TYR A 110 -11.56 -12.48 13.14
CA TYR A 110 -11.20 -11.55 14.21
C TYR A 110 -9.72 -11.17 14.22
N LEU A 111 -8.90 -11.79 13.36
CA LEU A 111 -7.47 -11.51 13.29
C LEU A 111 -7.11 -10.65 12.09
N GLU A 112 -6.35 -9.59 12.36
CA GLU A 112 -5.74 -8.77 11.33
C GLU A 112 -4.58 -9.51 10.67
N GLN A 113 -4.52 -9.47 9.34
CA GLN A 113 -3.35 -9.85 8.57
C GLN A 113 -2.82 -8.63 7.83
N ILE A 114 -1.71 -8.08 8.31
CA ILE A 114 -1.02 -7.00 7.61
C ILE A 114 -0.34 -7.57 6.37
N LEU A 115 -0.60 -6.95 5.24
CA LEU A 115 -0.06 -7.35 3.95
C LEU A 115 1.25 -6.61 3.66
N VAL A 116 1.21 -5.29 3.72
CA VAL A 116 2.33 -4.38 3.47
C VAL A 116 2.14 -3.11 4.31
N SER A 117 3.19 -2.34 4.50
CA SER A 117 3.18 -1.17 5.38
C SER A 117 3.88 0.05 4.79
N ASN A 118 3.71 1.19 5.46
CA ASN A 118 4.33 2.47 5.16
C ASN A 118 4.08 2.90 3.71
N LEU A 119 2.78 2.92 3.36
CA LEU A 119 2.24 3.28 2.06
C LEU A 119 1.71 4.70 2.07
N ASP A 120 1.76 5.35 0.92
CA ASP A 120 1.18 6.66 0.63
C ASP A 120 -0.02 6.56 -0.31
N LEU A 121 -0.06 5.51 -1.13
CA LEU A 121 -1.02 5.34 -2.21
C LEU A 121 -1.28 3.87 -2.49
N ILE A 122 -2.48 3.55 -2.98
CA ILE A 122 -2.79 2.23 -3.52
C ILE A 122 -3.17 2.36 -5.00
N PHE A 123 -2.47 1.63 -5.85
CA PHE A 123 -2.89 1.39 -7.23
C PHE A 123 -3.76 0.14 -7.27
N VAL A 124 -5.05 0.33 -7.53
CA VAL A 124 -5.99 -0.76 -7.80
C VAL A 124 -5.91 -1.09 -9.28
N VAL A 125 -5.54 -2.32 -9.63
CA VAL A 125 -5.38 -2.75 -11.02
C VAL A 125 -6.50 -3.70 -11.42
N SER A 126 -7.22 -3.36 -12.49
CA SER A 126 -8.28 -4.19 -13.08
C SER A 126 -8.14 -4.23 -14.61
N GLY A 127 -8.39 -5.39 -15.20
CA GLY A 127 -8.39 -5.51 -16.67
C GLY A 127 -9.68 -5.00 -17.29
N LEU A 128 -9.57 -4.37 -18.45
CA LEU A 128 -10.72 -4.02 -19.33
C LEU A 128 -11.18 -5.20 -20.21
N ASP A 129 -10.62 -6.38 -19.97
CA ASP A 129 -10.99 -7.62 -20.66
C ASP A 129 -12.24 -8.27 -20.05
N GLN A 130 -12.42 -9.57 -20.32
CA GLN A 130 -13.53 -10.39 -19.78
C GLN A 130 -13.52 -10.51 -18.24
N ASN A 131 -12.40 -10.13 -17.58
CA ASN A 131 -12.28 -10.10 -16.12
C ASN A 131 -12.75 -8.76 -15.52
N PHE A 132 -13.28 -7.82 -16.31
CA PHE A 132 -13.84 -6.58 -15.79
C PHE A 132 -15.04 -6.89 -14.88
N ASN A 133 -15.01 -6.37 -13.64
CA ASN A 133 -16.05 -6.63 -12.66
C ASN A 133 -16.17 -5.47 -11.67
N LEU A 134 -17.28 -4.74 -11.72
CA LEU A 134 -17.54 -3.56 -10.91
C LEU A 134 -17.50 -3.86 -9.40
N ASN A 135 -18.13 -4.94 -8.96
CA ASN A 135 -18.16 -5.30 -7.54
C ASN A 135 -16.76 -5.60 -6.99
N ARG A 136 -15.91 -6.23 -7.80
CA ARG A 136 -14.53 -6.51 -7.41
C ARG A 136 -13.69 -5.24 -7.35
N ILE A 137 -13.86 -4.34 -8.30
CA ILE A 137 -13.18 -3.02 -8.30
C ILE A 137 -13.61 -2.24 -7.06
N GLN A 138 -14.93 -2.14 -6.81
CA GLN A 138 -15.45 -1.47 -5.62
C GLN A 138 -14.86 -2.05 -4.33
N ARG A 139 -14.78 -3.37 -4.21
CA ARG A 139 -14.18 -4.04 -3.04
C ARG A 139 -12.72 -3.67 -2.83
N PHE A 140 -11.91 -3.60 -3.89
CA PHE A 140 -10.51 -3.17 -3.77
C PHE A 140 -10.39 -1.69 -3.40
N LEU A 141 -11.23 -0.81 -3.97
CA LEU A 141 -11.27 0.59 -3.59
C LEU A 141 -11.67 0.75 -2.12
N THR A 142 -12.71 0.05 -1.68
CA THR A 142 -13.16 0.04 -0.29
C THR A 142 -12.07 -0.44 0.66
N MET A 143 -11.31 -1.48 0.28
CA MET A 143 -10.16 -1.97 1.05
C MET A 143 -9.07 -0.90 1.21
N ALA A 144 -8.77 -0.12 0.17
CA ALA A 144 -7.83 0.98 0.28
C ALA A 144 -8.36 2.07 1.22
N TRP A 145 -9.62 2.45 1.09
CA TRP A 145 -10.25 3.48 1.91
C TRP A 145 -10.38 3.07 3.38
N SER A 146 -10.68 1.78 3.67
CA SER A 146 -10.77 1.28 5.06
C SER A 146 -9.44 1.36 5.79
N CYS A 147 -8.33 1.31 5.06
CA CYS A 147 -6.98 1.51 5.61
C CYS A 147 -6.54 2.99 5.64
N GLY A 148 -7.44 3.93 5.39
CA GLY A 148 -7.11 5.36 5.35
C GLY A 148 -6.24 5.79 4.18
N LEU A 149 -6.05 4.96 3.15
CA LEU A 149 -5.15 5.25 2.04
C LEU A 149 -5.90 5.77 0.80
N PRO A 150 -5.33 6.76 0.07
CA PRO A 150 -5.85 7.16 -1.22
C PRO A 150 -5.68 6.02 -2.24
N ALA A 151 -6.61 5.93 -3.18
CA ALA A 151 -6.58 4.95 -4.26
C ALA A 151 -6.57 5.61 -5.63
N ILE A 152 -5.91 4.95 -6.59
CA ILE A 152 -5.98 5.26 -8.02
C ILE A 152 -6.31 3.96 -8.73
N LEU A 153 -7.27 4.01 -9.65
CA LEU A 153 -7.68 2.86 -10.45
C LEU A 153 -6.92 2.85 -11.77
N LEU A 154 -6.17 1.76 -12.00
CA LEU A 154 -5.49 1.48 -13.27
C LEU A 154 -6.30 0.43 -14.04
N LEU A 155 -6.77 0.80 -15.21
CA LEU A 155 -7.51 -0.08 -16.10
C LEU A 155 -6.56 -0.63 -17.16
N SER A 156 -6.03 -1.81 -16.92
CA SER A 156 -5.08 -2.47 -17.82
C SER A 156 -5.76 -3.02 -19.07
N LYS A 157 -4.96 -3.35 -20.08
CA LYS A 157 -5.43 -3.88 -21.38
C LYS A 157 -6.34 -2.91 -22.13
N ALA A 158 -6.12 -1.61 -21.95
CA ALA A 158 -6.88 -0.58 -22.65
C ALA A 158 -6.66 -0.60 -24.16
N ASP A 159 -5.52 -1.11 -24.59
CA ASP A 159 -5.11 -1.27 -25.98
C ASP A 159 -5.92 -2.31 -26.77
N ILE A 160 -6.54 -3.26 -26.10
CA ILE A 160 -7.32 -4.35 -26.73
C ILE A 160 -8.80 -4.33 -26.36
N ALA A 161 -9.24 -3.34 -25.59
CA ALA A 161 -10.63 -3.26 -25.13
C ALA A 161 -11.49 -2.51 -26.15
N GLU A 162 -12.44 -3.20 -26.78
CA GLU A 162 -13.36 -2.60 -27.77
C GLU A 162 -14.39 -1.67 -27.15
N ASP A 163 -14.75 -1.88 -25.86
CA ASP A 163 -15.81 -1.18 -25.11
C ASP A 163 -15.26 -0.38 -23.91
N ALA A 164 -14.01 0.09 -23.98
CA ALA A 164 -13.32 0.78 -22.88
C ALA A 164 -14.12 1.96 -22.31
N ASP A 165 -14.65 2.85 -23.16
CA ASP A 165 -15.40 4.03 -22.73
C ASP A 165 -16.69 3.67 -21.98
N ALA A 166 -17.41 2.64 -22.45
CA ALA A 166 -18.62 2.17 -21.78
C ALA A 166 -18.31 1.60 -20.39
N LYS A 167 -17.22 0.82 -20.26
CA LYS A 167 -16.76 0.27 -18.98
C LYS A 167 -16.29 1.36 -18.03
N ILE A 168 -15.57 2.37 -18.53
CA ILE A 168 -15.13 3.52 -17.72
C ILE A 168 -16.32 4.30 -17.22
N LYS A 169 -17.32 4.57 -18.05
CA LYS A 169 -18.56 5.24 -17.65
C LYS A 169 -19.33 4.45 -16.59
N ALA A 170 -19.36 3.13 -16.69
CA ALA A 170 -20.01 2.27 -15.70
C ALA A 170 -19.35 2.30 -14.31
N LEU A 171 -18.10 2.80 -14.20
CA LEU A 171 -17.40 2.96 -12.92
C LEU A 171 -17.84 4.23 -12.15
N GLU A 172 -18.38 5.24 -12.80
CA GLU A 172 -18.70 6.54 -12.18
C GLU A 172 -19.39 6.42 -10.81
N PRO A 173 -20.39 5.54 -10.62
CA PRO A 173 -21.10 5.42 -9.34
C PRO A 173 -20.24 4.95 -8.17
N ILE A 174 -19.12 4.23 -8.45
CA ILE A 174 -18.28 3.60 -7.42
C ILE A 174 -16.94 4.29 -7.20
N LEU A 175 -16.60 5.30 -8.01
CA LEU A 175 -15.27 5.94 -7.96
C LEU A 175 -15.09 6.86 -6.76
N HIS A 176 -16.11 7.59 -6.36
CA HIS A 176 -16.09 8.52 -5.23
C HIS A 176 -14.81 9.36 -5.15
N GLY A 177 -14.47 10.05 -6.25
CA GLY A 177 -13.27 10.88 -6.37
C GLY A 177 -11.98 10.16 -6.73
N THR A 178 -12.00 8.84 -6.87
CA THR A 178 -10.84 8.06 -7.31
C THR A 178 -10.47 8.39 -8.76
N LYS A 179 -9.21 8.72 -8.99
CA LYS A 179 -8.68 8.93 -10.35
C LYS A 179 -8.63 7.59 -11.09
N VAL A 180 -8.95 7.63 -12.39
CA VAL A 180 -8.92 6.45 -13.27
C VAL A 180 -7.96 6.71 -14.42
N TYR A 181 -7.10 5.73 -14.69
CA TYR A 181 -6.18 5.76 -15.82
C TYR A 181 -6.31 4.47 -16.63
N PRO A 182 -6.79 4.55 -17.89
CA PRO A 182 -6.63 3.48 -18.85
C PRO A 182 -5.14 3.34 -19.18
N VAL A 183 -4.60 2.12 -19.10
CA VAL A 183 -3.17 1.88 -19.29
C VAL A 183 -2.91 0.62 -20.13
N ASN A 184 -1.85 0.67 -20.90
CA ASN A 184 -1.22 -0.49 -21.50
C ASN A 184 0.02 -0.86 -20.67
N MET A 185 0.02 -2.03 -20.05
CA MET A 185 1.11 -2.47 -19.18
C MET A 185 2.42 -2.77 -19.93
N HIS A 186 2.41 -2.70 -21.27
CA HIS A 186 3.57 -2.86 -22.15
C HIS A 186 4.03 -1.52 -22.75
N ASP A 187 3.37 -0.42 -22.40
CA ASP A 187 3.69 0.92 -22.89
C ASP A 187 3.95 1.87 -21.72
N THR A 188 5.22 2.27 -21.56
CA THR A 188 5.68 3.15 -20.48
C THR A 188 5.03 4.54 -20.54
N GLU A 189 4.65 5.03 -21.72
CA GLU A 189 4.02 6.36 -21.86
C GLU A 189 2.69 6.40 -21.12
N THR A 190 1.88 5.34 -21.22
CA THR A 190 0.59 5.25 -20.56
C THR A 190 0.71 5.16 -19.02
N LEU A 191 1.86 4.70 -18.52
CA LEU A 191 2.16 4.57 -17.10
C LEU A 191 2.67 5.88 -16.48
N THR A 192 3.16 6.82 -17.29
CA THR A 192 3.70 8.10 -16.80
C THR A 192 2.65 8.92 -16.04
N GLY A 193 1.41 8.98 -16.51
CA GLY A 193 0.32 9.71 -15.87
C GLY A 193 0.03 9.22 -14.44
N PRO A 194 -0.23 7.93 -14.23
CA PRO A 194 -0.38 7.34 -12.90
C PRO A 194 0.81 7.59 -11.99
N LEU A 195 2.05 7.39 -12.46
CA LEU A 195 3.26 7.51 -11.67
C LEU A 195 3.52 8.94 -11.18
N LYS A 196 3.06 9.97 -11.88
CA LYS A 196 3.13 11.38 -11.41
C LYS A 196 2.35 11.64 -10.12
N ASN A 197 1.53 10.71 -9.66
CA ASN A 197 0.86 10.81 -8.36
C ASN A 197 1.72 10.26 -7.20
N LEU A 198 2.92 9.80 -7.48
CA LEU A 198 3.89 9.29 -6.51
C LEU A 198 5.12 10.18 -6.53
N ASN A 199 5.50 10.71 -5.38
CA ASN A 199 6.68 11.56 -5.22
C ASN A 199 7.91 10.72 -4.80
N PRO A 200 9.14 11.27 -4.91
CA PRO A 200 10.33 10.65 -4.35
C PRO A 200 10.15 10.23 -2.90
N GLY A 201 10.53 9.01 -2.56
CA GLY A 201 10.40 8.44 -1.21
C GLY A 201 9.01 7.92 -0.85
N GLN A 202 7.97 8.31 -1.59
CA GLN A 202 6.62 7.76 -1.38
C GLN A 202 6.49 6.34 -1.93
N CYS A 203 5.63 5.56 -1.30
CA CYS A 203 5.45 4.15 -1.59
C CYS A 203 4.00 3.83 -1.96
N ALA A 204 3.81 3.19 -3.10
CA ALA A 204 2.52 2.65 -3.51
C ALA A 204 2.49 1.12 -3.42
N ALA A 205 1.32 0.54 -3.12
CA ALA A 205 1.08 -0.88 -3.30
C ALA A 205 0.22 -1.13 -4.54
N LEU A 206 0.55 -2.18 -5.31
CA LEU A 206 -0.30 -2.68 -6.39
C LEU A 206 -1.22 -3.76 -5.85
N ILE A 207 -2.53 -3.56 -5.93
CA ILE A 207 -3.53 -4.57 -5.59
C ILE A 207 -4.43 -4.87 -6.78
N GLY A 208 -4.96 -6.07 -6.84
CA GLY A 208 -5.84 -6.51 -7.93
C GLY A 208 -5.77 -8.01 -8.13
N SER A 209 -6.63 -8.53 -8.98
CA SER A 209 -6.72 -9.97 -9.27
C SER A 209 -5.43 -10.52 -9.89
N SER A 210 -5.29 -11.85 -9.89
CA SER A 210 -4.21 -12.50 -10.63
C SER A 210 -4.38 -12.30 -12.14
N GLY A 211 -3.28 -12.07 -12.86
CA GLY A 211 -3.29 -11.95 -14.33
C GLY A 211 -3.76 -10.60 -14.89
N VAL A 212 -4.00 -9.58 -14.02
CA VAL A 212 -4.38 -8.22 -14.49
C VAL A 212 -3.21 -7.35 -14.93
N GLY A 213 -1.96 -7.85 -14.86
CA GLY A 213 -0.79 -7.14 -15.38
C GLY A 213 0.07 -6.42 -14.34
N LYS A 214 -0.14 -6.61 -13.00
CA LYS A 214 0.65 -5.93 -11.96
C LYS A 214 2.16 -6.10 -12.13
N SER A 215 2.62 -7.34 -12.20
CA SER A 215 4.06 -7.62 -12.37
C SER A 215 4.58 -7.20 -13.75
N SER A 216 3.73 -7.23 -14.79
CA SER A 216 4.08 -6.69 -16.12
C SER A 216 4.32 -5.19 -16.05
N MET A 217 3.48 -4.44 -15.32
CA MET A 217 3.66 -3.01 -15.09
C MET A 217 5.01 -2.72 -14.44
N ILE A 218 5.35 -3.45 -13.36
CA ILE A 218 6.62 -3.24 -12.67
C ILE A 218 7.79 -3.54 -13.60
N ASN A 219 7.75 -4.66 -14.32
CA ASN A 219 8.81 -5.01 -15.28
C ASN A 219 8.98 -3.94 -16.36
N GLN A 220 7.87 -3.38 -16.86
CA GLN A 220 7.91 -2.31 -17.85
C GLN A 220 8.51 -1.02 -17.29
N ILE A 221 8.14 -0.62 -16.06
CA ILE A 221 8.66 0.59 -15.42
C ILE A 221 10.15 0.45 -15.10
N LEU A 222 10.56 -0.70 -14.61
CA LEU A 222 11.94 -0.94 -14.19
C LEU A 222 12.89 -1.14 -15.38
N GLY A 223 12.37 -1.42 -16.59
CA GLY A 223 13.17 -1.76 -17.77
C GLY A 223 14.02 -3.02 -17.56
N LEU A 224 14.26 -3.79 -18.61
CA LEU A 224 15.11 -5.00 -18.53
C LEU A 224 16.59 -4.67 -18.24
N ASP A 225 17.02 -3.42 -18.45
CA ASP A 225 18.41 -2.98 -18.31
C ASP A 225 18.76 -2.28 -16.97
N HIS A 226 17.78 -2.05 -16.08
CA HIS A 226 17.98 -1.20 -14.89
C HIS A 226 17.87 -1.92 -13.54
N MET A 227 18.01 -3.24 -13.51
CA MET A 227 17.90 -3.97 -12.26
C MET A 227 19.25 -4.39 -11.68
N PRO A 228 19.69 -3.77 -10.56
CA PRO A 228 20.60 -4.45 -9.62
C PRO A 228 19.99 -5.74 -9.04
N THR A 229 18.70 -5.97 -9.27
CA THR A 229 17.90 -7.12 -8.84
C THR A 229 18.08 -8.39 -9.68
N GLN A 230 18.90 -8.42 -10.73
CA GLN A 230 19.32 -9.69 -11.33
C GLN A 230 19.98 -10.61 -10.31
N ALA A 231 20.69 -10.06 -9.31
CA ALA A 231 21.26 -10.84 -8.22
C ALA A 231 20.19 -11.45 -7.28
N VAL A 232 19.01 -10.83 -7.15
CA VAL A 232 17.90 -11.33 -6.31
C VAL A 232 17.00 -12.29 -7.08
N ARG A 233 16.82 -12.10 -8.40
CA ARG A 233 16.10 -13.04 -9.27
C ARG A 233 16.89 -14.34 -9.55
N ALA A 234 18.21 -14.32 -9.45
CA ALA A 234 19.07 -15.51 -9.58
C ALA A 234 18.88 -16.54 -8.44
N PHE A 235 18.10 -16.22 -7.41
CA PHE A 235 17.75 -17.15 -6.32
C PHE A 235 16.44 -17.93 -6.56
N ASP A 236 15.66 -17.60 -7.59
CA ASP A 236 14.41 -18.31 -7.91
C ASP A 236 14.61 -19.14 -9.19
N ASP A 237 15.25 -20.29 -9.05
CA ASP A 237 15.52 -21.25 -10.12
C ASP A 237 14.29 -22.14 -10.38
N LYS A 238 13.13 -21.52 -10.72
CA LYS A 238 11.98 -22.22 -11.33
C LYS A 238 11.09 -21.26 -12.08
N GLY A 239 11.27 -21.20 -13.39
CA GLY A 239 10.41 -20.50 -14.32
C GLY A 239 8.93 -20.93 -14.22
N ARG A 240 8.13 -20.06 -13.61
CA ARG A 240 6.69 -19.95 -13.84
C ARG A 240 6.20 -18.60 -13.35
N HIS A 241 5.58 -17.82 -14.24
CA HIS A 241 5.10 -16.46 -14.07
C HIS A 241 3.93 -16.29 -13.08
N THR A 242 4.17 -16.57 -11.80
CA THR A 242 3.20 -16.20 -10.76
C THR A 242 4.02 -15.63 -9.60
N THR A 243 3.96 -14.30 -9.41
CA THR A 243 4.57 -13.65 -8.25
C THR A 243 3.95 -14.24 -6.98
N THR A 244 4.71 -15.04 -6.24
CA THR A 244 4.25 -15.69 -5.01
C THR A 244 4.61 -14.87 -3.77
N HIS A 245 5.49 -13.87 -3.91
CA HIS A 245 6.02 -13.06 -2.81
C HIS A 245 5.72 -11.58 -3.04
N ARG A 246 5.61 -10.84 -1.95
CA ARG A 246 5.55 -9.37 -1.98
C ARG A 246 6.97 -8.84 -2.10
N GLU A 247 7.16 -7.83 -2.94
CA GLU A 247 8.47 -7.25 -3.15
C GLU A 247 8.36 -5.73 -3.31
N LEU A 248 9.23 -5.01 -2.58
CA LEU A 248 9.37 -3.55 -2.70
C LEU A 248 10.43 -3.25 -3.76
N CYS A 249 10.05 -2.47 -4.75
CA CYS A 249 10.90 -2.01 -5.84
C CYS A 249 11.11 -0.50 -5.77
N ILE A 250 12.36 -0.06 -5.92
CA ILE A 250 12.70 1.36 -6.10
C ILE A 250 12.49 1.68 -7.58
N LEU A 251 11.72 2.73 -7.86
CA LEU A 251 11.46 3.17 -9.23
C LEU A 251 12.62 4.02 -9.76
N PRO A 252 12.90 3.98 -11.06
CA PRO A 252 13.93 4.81 -11.68
C PRO A 252 13.58 6.30 -11.58
N ASN A 253 14.59 7.16 -11.73
CA ASN A 253 14.44 8.62 -11.76
C ASN A 253 13.75 9.22 -10.52
N ASP A 254 13.99 8.63 -9.34
CA ASP A 254 13.38 9.09 -8.08
C ASP A 254 11.84 9.15 -8.13
N SER A 255 11.21 8.28 -8.93
CA SER A 255 9.75 8.25 -9.08
C SER A 255 9.02 7.55 -7.91
N GLY A 256 9.71 7.33 -6.77
CA GLY A 256 9.15 6.68 -5.58
C GLY A 256 9.36 5.17 -5.56
N LEU A 257 8.47 4.47 -4.85
CA LEU A 257 8.58 3.06 -4.56
C LEU A 257 7.26 2.34 -4.88
N ILE A 258 7.37 1.09 -5.34
CA ILE A 258 6.19 0.24 -5.55
C ILE A 258 6.39 -1.09 -4.82
N ILE A 259 5.33 -1.57 -4.17
CA ILE A 259 5.26 -2.93 -3.64
C ILE A 259 4.35 -3.76 -4.53
N ASP A 260 4.93 -4.81 -5.17
CA ASP A 260 4.14 -5.83 -5.83
C ASP A 260 3.46 -6.71 -4.78
N THR A 261 2.14 -6.87 -4.90
CA THR A 261 1.41 -7.82 -4.07
C THR A 261 0.89 -8.96 -4.92
N PRO A 262 0.99 -10.22 -4.47
CA PRO A 262 0.38 -11.35 -5.17
C PRO A 262 -1.09 -11.08 -5.45
N GLY A 263 -1.58 -11.59 -6.59
CA GLY A 263 -2.98 -11.42 -6.97
C GLY A 263 -3.93 -11.87 -5.86
N MET A 264 -4.77 -10.96 -5.40
CA MET A 264 -5.76 -11.24 -4.35
C MET A 264 -7.05 -11.74 -5.00
N ARG A 265 -7.42 -13.00 -4.74
CA ARG A 265 -8.67 -13.57 -5.25
C ARG A 265 -9.87 -13.01 -4.51
N GLU A 266 -9.76 -12.90 -3.18
CA GLU A 266 -10.78 -12.33 -2.30
C GLU A 266 -10.10 -11.40 -1.30
N ALA A 267 -10.57 -10.16 -1.25
CA ALA A 267 -10.15 -9.18 -0.26
C ALA A 267 -11.25 -9.11 0.82
N GLN A 268 -11.04 -9.81 1.94
CA GLN A 268 -11.83 -9.55 3.14
C GLN A 268 -11.32 -8.27 3.77
N ILE A 269 -12.19 -7.29 3.90
CA ILE A 269 -11.84 -5.95 4.35
C ILE A 269 -11.52 -6.00 5.84
N TRP A 270 -10.39 -5.38 6.22
CA TRP A 270 -10.07 -5.04 7.59
C TRP A 270 -10.29 -3.56 7.80
N PHE A 271 -10.93 -3.20 8.89
CA PHE A 271 -11.18 -1.82 9.23
C PHE A 271 -10.19 -1.37 10.31
N GLU A 272 -9.40 -0.31 9.99
CA GLU A 272 -8.43 0.27 10.92
C GLU A 272 -8.97 1.61 11.47
N PRO A 273 -9.50 1.65 12.71
CA PRO A 273 -10.21 2.83 13.22
C PRO A 273 -9.35 4.10 13.26
N ALA A 274 -8.06 3.98 13.62
CA ALA A 274 -7.18 5.15 13.75
C ALA A 274 -6.88 5.79 12.38
N GLN A 275 -6.46 4.99 11.40
CA GLN A 275 -6.17 5.48 10.04
C GLN A 275 -7.44 5.99 9.35
N PHE A 276 -8.56 5.35 9.61
CA PHE A 276 -9.86 5.81 9.14
C PHE A 276 -10.22 7.18 9.72
N ALA A 277 -10.09 7.37 11.03
CA ALA A 277 -10.39 8.64 11.68
C ALA A 277 -9.51 9.78 11.13
N GLU A 278 -8.22 9.54 10.93
CA GLU A 278 -7.30 10.51 10.33
C GLU A 278 -7.73 10.91 8.91
N ARG A 279 -8.05 9.94 8.06
CA ARG A 279 -8.46 10.21 6.67
C ARG A 279 -9.76 11.02 6.58
N TYR A 280 -10.71 10.73 7.45
CA TYR A 280 -12.03 11.35 7.42
C TYR A 280 -12.20 12.47 8.45
N GLN A 281 -11.11 12.97 9.04
CA GLN A 281 -11.16 14.01 10.07
C GLN A 281 -11.92 15.28 9.60
N ASP A 282 -11.76 15.68 8.34
CA ASP A 282 -12.47 16.84 7.76
C ASP A 282 -13.99 16.67 7.81
N LEU A 283 -14.51 15.44 7.85
CA LEU A 283 -15.92 15.11 8.00
C LEU A 283 -16.29 14.83 9.45
N LEU A 284 -15.42 14.20 10.24
CA LEU A 284 -15.73 13.74 11.60
C LEU A 284 -15.61 14.87 12.63
N VAL A 285 -14.71 15.83 12.45
CA VAL A 285 -14.60 17.01 13.33
C VAL A 285 -15.92 17.79 13.39
N PRO A 286 -16.64 18.05 12.27
CA PRO A 286 -17.98 18.67 12.32
C PRO A 286 -19.05 17.82 13.03
N ALA A 287 -18.87 16.52 13.21
CA ALA A 287 -19.87 15.64 13.83
C ALA A 287 -20.28 16.09 15.25
N GLN A 288 -19.36 16.72 15.99
CA GLN A 288 -19.65 17.30 17.32
C GLN A 288 -20.69 18.42 17.30
N TYR A 289 -21.00 18.97 16.12
CA TYR A 289 -22.00 20.04 15.95
C TYR A 289 -23.32 19.51 15.37
N CYS A 290 -23.47 18.21 15.18
CA CYS A 290 -24.74 17.62 14.80
C CYS A 290 -25.78 17.87 15.88
N ARG A 291 -27.03 18.11 15.48
CA ARG A 291 -28.14 18.35 16.41
C ARG A 291 -28.42 17.16 17.32
N PHE A 292 -28.24 15.95 16.80
CA PHE A 292 -28.51 14.71 17.53
C PHE A 292 -27.20 13.99 17.84
N SER A 293 -27.08 13.45 19.06
CA SER A 293 -25.91 12.71 19.51
C SER A 293 -25.75 11.34 18.82
N ASP A 294 -26.83 10.80 18.30
CA ASP A 294 -26.93 9.53 17.58
C ASP A 294 -27.09 9.73 16.06
N CYS A 295 -26.71 10.90 15.55
CA CYS A 295 -26.79 11.25 14.15
C CYS A 295 -25.99 10.25 13.28
N GLY A 296 -26.68 9.58 12.36
CA GLY A 296 -26.07 8.62 11.42
C GLY A 296 -25.36 9.29 10.23
N HIS A 297 -25.45 10.64 10.16
CA HIS A 297 -24.82 11.47 9.11
C HIS A 297 -25.33 11.21 7.68
N ASP A 298 -26.46 10.57 7.52
CA ASP A 298 -27.08 10.26 6.23
C ASP A 298 -28.27 11.21 5.93
N GLU A 299 -29.45 10.90 6.42
CA GLU A 299 -30.67 11.70 6.16
C GLU A 299 -31.12 12.54 7.36
N ASP A 300 -30.36 12.51 8.45
CA ASP A 300 -30.70 13.24 9.66
C ASP A 300 -30.81 14.75 9.42
N PRO A 301 -31.84 15.41 9.97
CA PRO A 301 -31.98 16.84 9.85
C PRO A 301 -30.90 17.58 10.64
N ASP A 302 -30.46 18.73 10.12
CA ASP A 302 -29.42 19.57 10.74
C ASP A 302 -28.10 18.82 11.02
N CYS A 303 -27.70 17.94 10.08
CA CYS A 303 -26.44 17.20 10.18
C CYS A 303 -25.26 18.04 9.70
N ALA A 304 -24.34 18.40 10.62
CA ALA A 304 -23.17 19.22 10.32
C ALA A 304 -22.15 18.50 9.41
N VAL A 305 -22.07 17.17 9.47
CA VAL A 305 -21.22 16.37 8.58
C VAL A 305 -21.74 16.46 7.15
N ARG A 306 -23.05 16.29 6.93
CA ARG A 306 -23.67 16.38 5.62
C ARG A 306 -23.58 17.80 5.04
N GLU A 307 -23.78 18.84 5.85
CA GLU A 307 -23.54 20.21 5.42
C GLU A 307 -22.11 20.44 4.98
N THR A 308 -21.14 19.90 5.72
CA THR A 308 -19.72 19.98 5.36
C THR A 308 -19.42 19.19 4.10
N ALA A 309 -20.01 18.01 3.95
CA ALA A 309 -19.87 17.18 2.74
C ALA A 309 -20.29 17.92 1.47
N LEU A 310 -21.34 18.71 1.53
CA LEU A 310 -21.88 19.45 0.38
C LEU A 310 -21.09 20.71 -0.01
N LYS A 311 -20.10 21.14 0.79
CA LYS A 311 -19.32 22.36 0.52
C LYS A 311 -18.38 22.23 -0.68
N SER A 312 -17.92 21.04 -1.01
CA SER A 312 -17.01 20.81 -2.15
C SER A 312 -17.15 19.41 -2.70
N LYS A 313 -16.73 19.22 -3.97
CA LYS A 313 -16.66 17.89 -4.57
C LYS A 313 -15.78 16.94 -3.76
N LYS A 314 -14.63 17.43 -3.24
CA LYS A 314 -13.71 16.63 -2.42
C LYS A 314 -14.41 16.09 -1.17
N THR A 315 -15.11 16.95 -0.42
CA THR A 315 -15.80 16.53 0.80
C THR A 315 -17.01 15.64 0.51
N THR A 316 -17.71 15.87 -0.61
CA THR A 316 -18.79 14.98 -1.08
C THR A 316 -18.27 13.57 -1.40
N ASP A 317 -17.13 13.47 -2.09
CA ASP A 317 -16.53 12.17 -2.43
C ASP A 317 -16.06 11.44 -1.16
N LEU A 318 -15.42 12.14 -0.22
CA LEU A 318 -15.03 11.57 1.08
C LEU A 318 -16.25 11.10 1.88
N TRP A 319 -17.33 11.85 1.89
CA TRP A 319 -18.57 11.47 2.58
C TRP A 319 -19.19 10.20 1.98
N ARG A 320 -19.22 10.07 0.67
CA ARG A 320 -19.69 8.84 -0.01
C ARG A 320 -18.83 7.62 0.34
N GLN A 321 -17.50 7.78 0.37
CA GLN A 321 -16.59 6.73 0.82
C GLN A 321 -16.90 6.34 2.27
N TYR A 322 -17.05 7.34 3.16
CA TYR A 322 -17.36 7.13 4.57
C TYR A 322 -18.69 6.38 4.76
N SER A 323 -19.78 6.84 4.12
CA SER A 323 -21.09 6.20 4.22
C SER A 323 -21.09 4.76 3.72
N LEU A 324 -20.35 4.48 2.63
CA LEU A 324 -20.18 3.12 2.13
C LEU A 324 -19.47 2.21 3.16
N LEU A 325 -18.42 2.70 3.79
CA LEU A 325 -17.67 1.96 4.81
C LEU A 325 -18.49 1.71 6.07
N GLN A 326 -19.28 2.71 6.51
CA GLN A 326 -20.20 2.57 7.64
C GLN A 326 -21.26 1.50 7.35
N ALA A 327 -21.87 1.51 6.18
CA ALA A 327 -22.87 0.51 5.80
C ALA A 327 -22.28 -0.92 5.79
N MET A 328 -21.02 -1.07 5.42
CA MET A 328 -20.35 -2.38 5.42
C MET A 328 -19.96 -2.84 6.83
N ALA A 329 -19.61 -1.91 7.74
CA ALA A 329 -19.26 -2.23 9.12
C ALA A 329 -20.48 -2.71 9.95
N VAL A 330 -21.69 -2.25 9.60
CA VAL A 330 -22.96 -2.62 10.30
C VAL A 330 -23.48 -3.99 9.85
N THR A 331 -23.09 -4.46 8.65
CA THR A 331 -23.58 -5.74 8.08
C THR A 331 -22.72 -6.94 8.44
N GLU A 332 -21.65 -6.78 9.19
CA GLU A 332 -20.73 -7.81 9.68
C GLU A 332 -20.78 -7.96 11.21
#